data_01709986ad95219fafebbd578adc042c
#
_entry.id   01709986ad95219fafebbd578adc042c
#
_cell.length_a   1.000
_cell.length_b   1.000
_cell.length_c   1.000
_cell.angle_alpha   90.00
_cell.angle_beta   90.00
_cell.angle_gamma   90.00
#
_symmetry.space_group_name_H-M   'P 1'
#
loop_
_entity.id
_entity.type
_entity.pdbx_description
1 polymer ?
#
loop_
_entity_poly.entity_id
_entity_poly.type
_entity_poly.pdbx_seq_one_letter_code
_entity_poly.pdbx_strand_id
1 'polypeptide(L)'
;MIAKRSKSEQTVKSIFHPALPLPPMSKVSKFVDDIAADPKKGIIWAILLILLIVAIYFAWSKLKNLLTDIGNTIGSVQDNPVESNKLTHQGAWYKNAANTLFTAMDGWGTDENAIDGVIAQIYNQDDWNKLVREYGTRELRQTWWQPALSGTLQVHLRSDCSGKHIKEINNTLMGRGITSGL
;
A
#
# COMPACT_ATOMS: atom_id res chain seq x y z
N MET A 1 -62.93 -5.93 8.85
CA MET A 1 -61.64 -6.28 8.24
C MET A 1 -60.61 -5.23 8.67
N ILE A 2 -59.76 -5.56 9.62
CA ILE A 2 -58.81 -4.63 10.21
C ILE A 2 -57.44 -4.98 9.63
N ALA A 3 -56.86 -4.07 8.84
CA ALA A 3 -55.56 -4.23 8.26
C ALA A 3 -54.46 -4.05 9.32
N LYS A 4 -53.66 -5.09 9.50
CA LYS A 4 -52.51 -5.14 10.39
C LYS A 4 -51.34 -4.34 9.74
N ARG A 5 -51.00 -3.19 10.29
CA ARG A 5 -49.81 -2.38 9.93
C ARG A 5 -48.56 -3.09 10.48
N SER A 6 -47.71 -3.55 9.58
CA SER A 6 -46.42 -4.13 9.91
C SER A 6 -45.49 -3.02 10.36
N LYS A 7 -44.99 -3.16 11.58
CA LYS A 7 -44.00 -2.32 12.22
C LYS A 7 -42.62 -2.86 11.82
N SER A 8 -41.96 -2.23 10.87
CA SER A 8 -40.53 -2.44 10.60
C SER A 8 -39.80 -1.11 10.75
N GLU A 9 -39.80 -0.58 11.96
CA GLU A 9 -38.79 0.39 12.39
C GLU A 9 -37.56 -0.40 12.85
N GLN A 10 -36.68 -0.71 11.94
CA GLN A 10 -35.33 -1.13 12.29
C GLN A 10 -34.51 0.10 12.67
N THR A 11 -34.26 0.21 13.94
CA THR A 11 -33.34 1.11 14.62
C THR A 11 -32.00 1.09 13.92
N VAL A 12 -31.68 2.14 13.17
CA VAL A 12 -30.33 2.41 12.73
C VAL A 12 -29.55 2.85 13.98
N LYS A 13 -28.94 1.89 14.67
CA LYS A 13 -27.92 2.20 15.68
C LYS A 13 -26.75 2.86 14.96
N SER A 14 -26.66 4.18 15.11
CA SER A 14 -25.47 4.95 14.73
C SER A 14 -24.27 4.33 15.43
N ILE A 15 -23.36 3.76 14.65
CA ILE A 15 -22.06 3.30 15.13
C ILE A 15 -21.22 4.56 15.36
N PHE A 16 -21.45 5.21 16.50
CA PHE A 16 -20.51 6.21 17.00
C PHE A 16 -19.23 5.46 17.38
N HIS A 17 -18.20 5.57 16.57
CA HIS A 17 -16.85 5.21 16.98
C HIS A 17 -16.44 6.13 18.11
N PRO A 18 -15.97 5.60 19.24
CA PRO A 18 -15.45 6.45 20.30
C PRO A 18 -14.25 7.23 19.72
N ALA A 19 -14.39 8.55 19.70
CA ALA A 19 -13.25 9.42 19.39
C ALA A 19 -12.10 9.06 20.33
N LEU A 20 -10.90 8.90 19.80
CA LEU A 20 -9.69 8.71 20.59
C LEU A 20 -9.66 9.78 21.70
N PRO A 21 -9.45 9.41 22.97
CA PRO A 21 -9.41 10.37 24.06
C PRO A 21 -8.28 11.35 23.79
N LEU A 22 -8.64 12.59 23.51
CA LEU A 22 -7.66 13.70 23.46
C LEU A 22 -7.00 13.80 24.84
N PRO A 23 -5.68 14.02 24.90
CA PRO A 23 -5.01 14.21 26.18
C PRO A 23 -5.69 15.35 26.95
N PRO A 24 -5.86 15.22 28.27
CA PRO A 24 -6.57 16.21 29.05
C PRO A 24 -5.91 17.58 28.90
N MET A 25 -6.69 18.58 28.51
CA MET A 25 -6.24 19.97 28.25
C MET A 25 -5.40 20.55 29.41
N SER A 26 -5.62 20.07 30.63
CA SER A 26 -4.86 20.45 31.82
C SER A 26 -3.37 20.08 31.77
N LYS A 27 -2.97 19.08 30.98
CA LYS A 27 -1.53 18.74 30.81
C LYS A 27 -0.86 19.65 29.78
N VAL A 28 -1.62 20.08 28.78
CA VAL A 28 -1.11 21.00 27.75
C VAL A 28 -0.95 22.41 28.32
N SER A 29 -1.90 22.89 29.15
CA SER A 29 -1.78 24.20 29.78
C SER A 29 -0.58 24.28 30.74
N LYS A 30 -0.36 23.28 31.60
CA LYS A 30 0.81 23.21 32.47
C LYS A 30 2.13 23.25 31.71
N PHE A 31 2.20 22.52 30.58
CA PHE A 31 3.38 22.50 29.72
C PHE A 31 3.67 23.89 29.09
N VAL A 32 2.62 24.61 28.69
CA VAL A 32 2.73 25.97 28.16
C VAL A 32 3.15 26.93 29.25
N ASP A 33 2.60 26.82 30.46
CA ASP A 33 2.92 27.67 31.61
C ASP A 33 4.37 27.44 32.08
N ASP A 34 4.86 26.20 32.09
CA ASP A 34 6.26 25.87 32.43
C ASP A 34 7.26 26.43 31.39
N ILE A 35 6.90 26.48 30.13
CA ILE A 35 7.72 27.10 29.07
C ILE A 35 7.72 28.62 29.21
N ALA A 36 6.59 29.23 29.57
CA ALA A 36 6.45 30.66 29.72
C ALA A 36 7.20 31.18 30.96
N ALA A 37 7.33 30.36 32.02
CA ALA A 37 8.01 30.72 33.25
C ALA A 37 9.55 30.72 33.15
N ASP A 38 10.14 30.01 32.20
CA ASP A 38 11.59 29.94 31.99
C ASP A 38 11.94 30.19 30.51
N PRO A 39 12.36 31.41 30.15
CA PRO A 39 12.64 31.77 28.75
C PRO A 39 13.77 30.94 28.13
N LYS A 40 14.69 30.38 28.93
CA LYS A 40 15.75 29.50 28.42
C LYS A 40 15.18 28.16 27.98
N LYS A 41 14.22 27.60 28.71
CA LYS A 41 13.51 26.37 28.31
C LYS A 41 12.69 26.60 27.05
N GLY A 42 11.99 27.72 26.94
CA GLY A 42 11.22 28.10 25.76
C GLY A 42 12.09 28.14 24.50
N ILE A 43 13.28 28.70 24.57
CA ILE A 43 14.24 28.76 23.46
C ILE A 43 14.70 27.34 23.07
N ILE A 44 15.02 26.49 24.04
CA ILE A 44 15.44 25.09 23.76
C ILE A 44 14.33 24.33 23.07
N TRP A 45 13.08 24.41 23.53
CA TRP A 45 11.94 23.74 22.90
C TRP A 45 11.66 24.28 21.50
N ALA A 46 11.80 25.58 21.26
CA ALA A 46 11.67 26.17 19.93
C ALA A 46 12.73 25.63 18.96
N ILE A 47 13.99 25.51 19.41
CA ILE A 47 15.07 24.93 18.61
C ILE A 47 14.78 23.45 18.29
N LEU A 48 14.34 22.65 19.28
CA LEU A 48 14.00 21.25 19.08
C LEU A 48 12.84 21.06 18.09
N LEU A 49 11.84 21.94 18.15
CA LEU A 49 10.71 21.92 17.23
C LEU A 49 11.14 22.27 15.80
N ILE A 50 12.02 23.26 15.63
CA ILE A 50 12.59 23.61 14.33
C ILE A 50 13.40 22.44 13.78
N LEU A 51 14.25 21.81 14.60
CA LEU A 51 15.04 20.64 14.19
C LEU A 51 14.14 19.47 13.78
N LEU A 52 13.04 19.24 14.49
CA LEU A 52 12.05 18.23 14.16
C LEU A 52 11.39 18.53 12.81
N ILE A 53 10.97 19.76 12.56
CA ILE A 53 10.38 20.18 11.28
C ILE A 53 11.39 19.98 10.13
N VAL A 54 12.64 20.37 10.34
CA VAL A 54 13.71 20.18 9.35
C VAL A 54 13.95 18.68 9.10
N ALA A 55 13.99 17.85 10.14
CA ALA A 55 14.13 16.41 9.99
C ALA A 55 12.97 15.79 9.20
N ILE A 56 11.74 16.21 9.49
CA ILE A 56 10.54 15.78 8.75
C ILE A 56 10.63 16.22 7.28
N TYR A 57 11.05 17.46 7.01
CA TYR A 57 11.22 17.98 5.65
C TYR A 57 12.26 17.18 4.86
N PHE A 58 13.42 16.85 5.46
CA PHE A 58 14.44 16.02 4.81
C PHE A 58 13.96 14.57 4.61
N ALA A 59 13.25 13.99 5.58
CA ALA A 59 12.68 12.66 5.43
C ALA A 59 11.63 12.63 4.30
N TRP A 60 10.79 13.66 4.22
CA TRP A 60 9.79 13.80 3.16
C TRP A 60 10.41 13.99 1.77
N SER A 61 11.49 14.78 1.69
CA SER A 61 12.24 14.95 0.43
C SER A 61 12.87 13.65 -0.06
N LYS A 62 13.49 12.87 0.83
CA LYS A 62 14.03 11.54 0.48
C LYS A 62 12.93 10.56 0.07
N LEU A 63 11.79 10.60 0.76
CA LEU A 63 10.65 9.75 0.44
C LEU A 63 10.06 10.09 -0.94
N LYS A 64 9.92 11.37 -1.27
CA LYS A 64 9.47 11.80 -2.61
C LYS A 64 10.40 11.32 -3.71
N ASN A 65 11.71 11.44 -3.52
CA ASN A 65 12.70 10.99 -4.51
C ASN A 65 12.63 9.48 -4.72
N LEU A 66 12.51 8.70 -3.62
CA LEU A 66 12.30 7.25 -3.71
C LEU A 66 11.01 6.90 -4.44
N LEU A 67 9.91 7.60 -4.16
CA LEU A 67 8.63 7.38 -4.84
C LEU A 67 8.70 7.76 -6.32
N THR A 68 9.43 8.82 -6.68
CA THR A 68 9.63 9.23 -8.06
C THR A 68 10.52 8.24 -8.82
N ASP A 69 11.60 7.75 -8.21
CA ASP A 69 12.45 6.72 -8.82
C ASP A 69 11.71 5.39 -9.01
N ILE A 70 10.90 5.00 -8.03
CA ILE A 70 10.00 3.85 -8.13
C ILE A 70 8.98 4.09 -9.26
N GLY A 71 8.36 5.27 -9.33
CA GLY A 71 7.39 5.64 -10.35
C GLY A 71 7.99 5.59 -11.77
N ASN A 72 9.19 6.10 -11.96
CA ASN A 72 9.89 6.09 -13.24
C ASN A 72 10.31 4.67 -13.66
N THR A 73 10.79 3.86 -12.72
CA THR A 73 11.13 2.45 -12.97
C THR A 73 9.89 1.64 -13.34
N ILE A 74 8.76 1.92 -12.71
CA ILE A 74 7.48 1.24 -12.89
C ILE A 74 6.82 1.63 -14.20
N GLY A 75 6.85 2.91 -14.59
CA GLY A 75 6.34 3.36 -15.88
C GLY A 75 7.03 2.63 -17.04
N SER A 76 8.34 2.43 -16.94
CA SER A 76 9.11 1.72 -17.96
C SER A 76 8.75 0.24 -18.09
N VAL A 77 8.37 -0.43 -16.99
CA VAL A 77 7.97 -1.85 -17.00
C VAL A 77 6.56 -2.04 -17.56
N GLN A 78 5.66 -1.08 -17.33
CA GLN A 78 4.29 -1.15 -17.82
C GLN A 78 4.20 -0.93 -19.35
N ASP A 79 5.18 -0.21 -19.91
CA ASP A 79 5.29 0.08 -21.35
C ASP A 79 6.12 -0.96 -22.11
N ASN A 80 6.68 -1.97 -21.44
CA ASN A 80 7.44 -3.03 -22.09
C ASN A 80 6.60 -3.73 -23.18
N PRO A 81 7.14 -3.93 -24.38
CA PRO A 81 6.42 -4.57 -25.46
C PRO A 81 6.01 -6.00 -25.07
N VAL A 82 4.83 -6.40 -25.53
CA VAL A 82 4.31 -7.77 -25.37
C VAL A 82 4.11 -8.35 -26.77
N GLU A 83 4.84 -9.40 -27.07
CA GLU A 83 4.67 -10.14 -28.30
C GLU A 83 3.58 -11.22 -28.12
N SER A 84 2.42 -11.00 -28.73
CA SER A 84 1.23 -11.86 -28.53
C SER A 84 1.47 -13.33 -28.93
N ASN A 85 2.39 -13.59 -29.83
CA ASN A 85 2.78 -14.92 -30.27
C ASN A 85 3.70 -15.67 -29.28
N LYS A 86 4.25 -14.98 -28.30
CA LYS A 86 5.09 -15.54 -27.22
C LYS A 86 4.33 -15.80 -25.93
N LEU A 87 3.08 -15.35 -25.86
CA LEU A 87 2.26 -15.58 -24.67
C LEU A 87 1.95 -17.06 -24.51
N THR A 88 2.16 -17.59 -23.30
CA THR A 88 1.91 -18.99 -22.98
C THR A 88 0.48 -19.28 -22.56
N HIS A 89 -0.28 -18.24 -22.18
CA HIS A 89 -1.65 -18.32 -21.74
C HIS A 89 -2.60 -17.47 -22.60
N GLN A 90 -3.89 -17.78 -22.52
CA GLN A 90 -4.93 -16.94 -23.13
C GLN A 90 -5.11 -15.64 -22.36
N GLY A 91 -5.57 -14.58 -23.03
CA GLY A 91 -5.72 -13.24 -22.42
C GLY A 91 -6.56 -13.21 -21.14
N ALA A 92 -7.60 -14.05 -21.05
CA ALA A 92 -8.43 -14.17 -19.84
C ALA A 92 -7.65 -14.67 -18.63
N TRP A 93 -6.64 -15.52 -18.81
CA TRP A 93 -5.80 -16.02 -17.74
C TRP A 93 -5.05 -14.89 -17.05
N TYR A 94 -4.40 -13.98 -17.81
CA TYR A 94 -3.64 -12.86 -17.24
C TYR A 94 -4.53 -11.93 -16.41
N LYS A 95 -5.75 -11.68 -16.87
CA LYS A 95 -6.72 -10.88 -16.12
C LYS A 95 -7.11 -11.55 -14.80
N ASN A 96 -7.36 -12.86 -14.83
CA ASN A 96 -7.67 -13.62 -13.62
C ASN A 96 -6.47 -13.68 -12.68
N ALA A 97 -5.27 -13.93 -13.19
CA ALA A 97 -4.02 -13.93 -12.44
C ALA A 97 -3.77 -12.58 -11.76
N ALA A 98 -3.97 -11.46 -12.48
CA ALA A 98 -3.87 -10.13 -11.93
C ALA A 98 -4.89 -9.87 -10.79
N ASN A 99 -6.10 -10.37 -10.92
CA ASN A 99 -7.12 -10.29 -9.87
C ASN A 99 -6.77 -11.17 -8.67
N THR A 100 -6.26 -12.38 -8.90
CA THR A 100 -5.79 -13.28 -7.83
C THR A 100 -4.67 -12.61 -7.03
N LEU A 101 -3.65 -12.05 -7.70
CA LEU A 101 -2.56 -11.33 -7.03
C LEU A 101 -3.09 -10.14 -6.22
N PHE A 102 -4.01 -9.37 -6.80
CA PHE A 102 -4.61 -8.24 -6.08
C PHE A 102 -5.33 -8.73 -4.81
N THR A 103 -6.20 -9.73 -4.93
CA THR A 103 -6.96 -10.27 -3.79
C THR A 103 -6.05 -10.89 -2.73
N ALA A 104 -4.94 -11.51 -3.15
CA ALA A 104 -3.95 -12.10 -2.23
C ALA A 104 -3.24 -11.07 -1.35
N MET A 105 -3.20 -9.81 -1.80
CA MET A 105 -2.55 -8.68 -1.11
C MET A 105 -3.55 -7.69 -0.51
N ASP A 106 -4.82 -7.70 -0.95
CA ASP A 106 -5.83 -6.73 -0.48
C ASP A 106 -6.48 -7.21 0.82
N GLY A 107 -6.17 -6.54 1.93
CA GLY A 107 -6.74 -6.84 3.24
C GLY A 107 -5.71 -7.11 4.34
N TRP A 108 -6.09 -7.94 5.30
CA TRP A 108 -5.23 -8.31 6.42
C TRP A 108 -4.41 -9.55 6.11
N GLY A 109 -3.10 -9.36 6.03
CA GLY A 109 -2.17 -10.45 5.73
C GLY A 109 -2.06 -10.73 4.23
N THR A 110 -1.04 -11.50 3.88
CA THR A 110 -0.69 -11.83 2.50
C THR A 110 -0.93 -13.31 2.25
N ASP A 111 -1.68 -13.67 1.22
CA ASP A 111 -1.76 -15.06 0.75
C ASP A 111 -0.56 -15.38 -0.15
N GLU A 112 0.59 -15.69 0.47
CA GLU A 112 1.83 -16.03 -0.24
C GLU A 112 1.64 -17.24 -1.17
N ASN A 113 0.79 -18.23 -0.81
CA ASN A 113 0.53 -19.39 -1.65
C ASN A 113 -0.18 -19.03 -2.96
N ALA A 114 -1.15 -18.11 -2.88
CA ALA A 114 -1.84 -17.63 -4.08
C ALA A 114 -0.89 -16.85 -4.99
N ILE A 115 0.00 -16.04 -4.41
CA ILE A 115 1.04 -15.31 -5.15
C ILE A 115 1.97 -16.31 -5.84
N ASP A 116 2.52 -17.26 -5.12
CA ASP A 116 3.45 -18.26 -5.65
C ASP A 116 2.79 -19.12 -6.74
N GLY A 117 1.52 -19.45 -6.57
CA GLY A 117 0.74 -20.18 -7.57
C GLY A 117 0.62 -19.45 -8.92
N VAL A 118 0.51 -18.12 -8.90
CA VAL A 118 0.53 -17.29 -10.12
C VAL A 118 1.95 -17.20 -10.69
N ILE A 119 2.94 -16.87 -9.84
CA ILE A 119 4.35 -16.71 -10.24
C ILE A 119 4.88 -18.02 -10.89
N ALA A 120 4.50 -19.17 -10.35
CA ALA A 120 4.88 -20.47 -10.90
C ALA A 120 4.42 -20.70 -12.35
N GLN A 121 3.41 -20.00 -12.81
CA GLN A 121 2.82 -20.12 -14.15
C GLN A 121 3.33 -19.07 -15.15
N ILE A 122 4.26 -18.19 -14.77
CA ILE A 122 4.91 -17.22 -15.66
C ILE A 122 6.15 -17.87 -16.26
N TYR A 123 6.17 -18.09 -17.57
CA TYR A 123 7.24 -18.84 -18.22
C TYR A 123 8.25 -18.00 -18.98
N ASN A 124 7.90 -16.77 -19.38
CA ASN A 124 8.77 -15.88 -20.15
C ASN A 124 8.49 -14.41 -19.84
N GLN A 125 9.32 -13.51 -20.41
CA GLN A 125 9.22 -12.06 -20.20
C GLN A 125 7.90 -11.48 -20.73
N ASP A 126 7.35 -12.00 -21.82
CA ASP A 126 6.09 -11.51 -22.39
C ASP A 126 4.91 -11.84 -21.47
N ASP A 127 4.90 -13.02 -20.86
CA ASP A 127 3.91 -13.38 -19.83
C ASP A 127 3.95 -12.41 -18.65
N TRP A 128 5.17 -12.11 -18.14
CA TRP A 128 5.34 -11.16 -17.05
C TRP A 128 4.88 -9.75 -17.43
N ASN A 129 5.30 -9.27 -18.59
CA ASN A 129 4.90 -7.94 -19.08
C ASN A 129 3.38 -7.87 -19.28
N LYS A 130 2.76 -8.93 -19.80
CA LYS A 130 1.31 -9.01 -19.96
C LYS A 130 0.59 -9.00 -18.63
N LEU A 131 1.07 -9.77 -17.65
CA LEU A 131 0.50 -9.80 -16.30
C LEU A 131 0.58 -8.42 -15.64
N VAL A 132 1.74 -7.75 -15.67
CA VAL A 132 1.93 -6.40 -15.11
C VAL A 132 0.98 -5.40 -15.78
N ARG A 133 0.82 -5.49 -17.09
CA ARG A 133 -0.10 -4.63 -17.86
C ARG A 133 -1.57 -4.88 -17.46
N GLU A 134 -1.99 -6.12 -17.29
CA GLU A 134 -3.35 -6.48 -16.87
C GLU A 134 -3.61 -6.10 -15.40
N TYR A 135 -2.57 -6.13 -14.57
CA TYR A 135 -2.69 -5.65 -13.19
C TYR A 135 -2.91 -4.14 -13.18
N GLY A 136 -2.19 -3.39 -14.00
CA GLY A 136 -2.28 -1.94 -14.08
C GLY A 136 -1.94 -1.24 -12.76
N THR A 137 -2.61 -0.13 -12.50
CA THR A 137 -2.52 0.61 -11.23
C THR A 137 -3.80 0.38 -10.43
N ARG A 138 -3.66 -0.03 -9.18
CA ARG A 138 -4.78 -0.35 -8.27
C ARG A 138 -4.56 0.29 -6.91
N GLU A 139 -5.61 0.35 -6.10
CA GLU A 139 -5.56 0.82 -4.72
C GLU A 139 -5.62 -0.39 -3.77
N LEU A 140 -4.52 -0.66 -3.07
CA LEU A 140 -4.40 -1.74 -2.10
C LEU A 140 -4.72 -1.22 -0.70
N ARG A 141 -5.59 -1.92 0.03
CA ARG A 141 -5.97 -1.59 1.41
C ARG A 141 -5.43 -2.66 2.36
N GLN A 142 -4.27 -2.39 2.94
CA GLN A 142 -3.64 -3.31 3.90
C GLN A 142 -4.31 -3.27 5.28
N THR A 143 -4.83 -2.11 5.70
CA THR A 143 -5.50 -1.94 6.99
C THR A 143 -6.60 -0.87 6.91
N TRP A 144 -7.54 -0.88 7.87
CA TRP A 144 -8.64 0.09 7.90
C TRP A 144 -8.22 1.51 8.36
N TRP A 145 -7.05 1.64 9.02
CA TRP A 145 -6.54 2.93 9.53
C TRP A 145 -5.43 3.54 8.65
N GLN A 146 -4.93 2.81 7.69
CA GLN A 146 -3.94 3.33 6.74
C GLN A 146 -4.64 3.77 5.46
N PRO A 147 -4.16 4.85 4.81
CA PRO A 147 -4.64 5.20 3.49
C PRO A 147 -4.32 4.08 2.50
N ALA A 148 -5.20 3.90 1.51
CA ALA A 148 -4.96 2.94 0.44
C ALA A 148 -3.65 3.27 -0.28
N LEU A 149 -2.86 2.24 -0.58
CA LEU A 149 -1.63 2.35 -1.36
C LEU A 149 -1.98 2.22 -2.84
N SER A 150 -1.90 3.32 -3.58
CA SER A 150 -2.02 3.29 -5.04
C SER A 150 -0.69 2.85 -5.66
N GLY A 151 -0.72 1.84 -6.53
CA GLY A 151 0.50 1.31 -7.12
C GLY A 151 0.28 0.24 -8.18
N THR A 152 1.38 -0.14 -8.82
CA THR A 152 1.47 -1.27 -9.75
C THR A 152 1.72 -2.57 -9.01
N LEU A 153 1.74 -3.70 -9.74
CA LEU A 153 2.03 -5.02 -9.18
C LEU A 153 3.34 -5.03 -8.37
N GLN A 154 4.40 -4.44 -8.91
CA GLN A 154 5.71 -4.43 -8.25
C GLN A 154 5.71 -3.63 -6.95
N VAL A 155 5.00 -2.49 -6.91
CA VAL A 155 4.83 -1.68 -5.70
C VAL A 155 4.10 -2.47 -4.64
N HIS A 156 3.00 -3.11 -5.01
CA HIS A 156 2.18 -3.88 -4.09
C HIS A 156 2.91 -5.10 -3.54
N LEU A 157 3.58 -5.88 -4.40
CA LEU A 157 4.40 -7.01 -3.95
C LEU A 157 5.48 -6.58 -2.95
N ARG A 158 6.21 -5.48 -3.25
CA ARG A 158 7.25 -4.96 -2.33
C ARG A 158 6.70 -4.43 -1.01
N SER A 159 5.47 -3.91 -1.01
CA SER A 159 4.87 -3.36 0.21
C SER A 159 4.26 -4.44 1.10
N ASP A 160 3.78 -5.53 0.52
CA ASP A 160 2.98 -6.54 1.21
C ASP A 160 3.78 -7.82 1.53
N CYS A 161 4.66 -8.25 0.63
CA CYS A 161 5.49 -9.43 0.83
C CYS A 161 6.72 -9.14 1.68
N SER A 162 7.17 -10.16 2.44
CA SER A 162 8.44 -10.09 3.16
C SER A 162 9.63 -9.99 2.20
N GLY A 163 10.73 -9.37 2.66
CA GLY A 163 11.94 -9.27 1.84
C GLY A 163 12.54 -10.63 1.46
N LYS A 164 12.28 -11.69 2.23
CA LYS A 164 12.63 -13.07 1.90
C LYS A 164 11.80 -13.56 0.73
N HIS A 165 10.49 -13.40 0.80
CA HIS A 165 9.55 -13.83 -0.24
C HIS A 165 9.78 -13.10 -1.57
N ILE A 166 10.05 -11.79 -1.54
CA ILE A 166 10.45 -11.03 -2.75
C ILE A 166 11.70 -11.62 -3.41
N LYS A 167 12.71 -12.02 -2.62
CA LYS A 167 13.90 -12.69 -3.17
C LYS A 167 13.57 -14.03 -3.81
N GLU A 168 12.66 -14.82 -3.23
CA GLU A 168 12.22 -16.11 -3.75
C GLU A 168 11.48 -15.93 -5.08
N ILE A 169 10.56 -14.96 -5.15
CA ILE A 169 9.87 -14.57 -6.40
C ILE A 169 10.89 -14.17 -7.47
N ASN A 170 11.82 -13.26 -7.13
CA ASN A 170 12.84 -12.80 -8.07
C ASN A 170 13.71 -13.96 -8.58
N ASN A 171 14.18 -14.85 -7.70
CA ASN A 171 14.98 -16.00 -8.09
C ASN A 171 14.21 -16.93 -9.06
N THR A 172 12.92 -17.14 -8.81
CA THR A 172 12.05 -17.93 -9.68
C THR A 172 11.93 -17.32 -11.07
N LEU A 173 11.70 -16.01 -11.14
CA LEU A 173 11.56 -15.28 -12.41
C LEU A 173 12.91 -15.17 -13.15
N MET A 174 13.98 -14.81 -12.45
CA MET A 174 15.35 -14.72 -13.02
C MET A 174 15.85 -16.07 -13.54
N GLY A 175 15.52 -17.18 -12.86
CA GLY A 175 15.83 -18.53 -13.33
C GLY A 175 15.19 -18.87 -14.69
N ARG A 176 14.17 -18.12 -15.10
CA ARG A 176 13.50 -18.20 -16.41
C ARG A 176 13.91 -17.08 -17.37
N GLY A 177 14.93 -16.29 -17.03
CA GLY A 177 15.39 -15.15 -17.81
C GLY A 177 14.46 -13.95 -17.78
N ILE A 178 13.59 -13.86 -16.77
CA ILE A 178 12.60 -12.77 -16.63
C ILE A 178 13.15 -11.66 -15.74
N THR A 179 13.14 -10.44 -16.24
CA THR A 179 13.45 -9.23 -15.45
C THR A 179 12.16 -8.69 -14.86
N SER A 180 11.94 -8.93 -13.55
CA SER A 180 10.68 -8.61 -12.87
C SER A 180 10.57 -7.15 -12.44
N GLY A 181 11.69 -6.49 -12.19
CA GLY A 181 11.72 -5.15 -11.56
C GLY A 181 11.36 -5.16 -10.06
N LEU A 182 11.44 -6.33 -9.37
CA LEU A 182 11.17 -6.49 -7.93
C LEU A 182 12.43 -6.30 -7.08
#